data_70537ab09ed10b2bf214b19681c5f4b8
#
_entry.id   70537ab09ed10b2bf214b19681c5f4b8
#
_cell.length_a   1.000
_cell.length_b   1.000
_cell.length_c   1.000
_cell.angle_alpha   90.00
_cell.angle_beta   90.00
_cell.angle_gamma   90.00
#
_symmetry.space_group_name_H-M   'P 1'
#
loop_
_entity.id
_entity.type
_entity.pdbx_description
1 polymer ?
#
loop_
_entity_poly.entity_id
_entity_poly.type
_entity_poly.pdbx_seq_one_letter_code
_entity_poly.pdbx_strand_id
1 'polypeptide(L)'
;HRDLDTRKLVYDYYWIDYKDAAKKNPTINGDPMRERGLTDRSVFIKRDQINIYPDTLCWIHDFTYSFNEPLTNMYFWHPAYDEYPLVGVSWKQARAFSLWRTFLHNKFLATVGESFVQDYRLPNESEWEYASRGGLDLSPYPWGGPYTRNTRGCFLANFKPLRGNYYDDGGIHTVPAVSYEPNDFGLYCMAGNVAEWTSNAYDESTLDFAHDLNMDYVYEAKDDDPPVLKRKTIRGGSWKDVGYYMQTSTRTYEYQDTAKSYIGFRNVMSYLG
;
A
#
# COMPACT_ATOMS: atom_id res chain seq x y z
N HIS A 1 14.31 23.51 -21.92
CA HIS A 1 13.72 22.44 -21.07
C HIS A 1 12.39 21.99 -21.72
N ARG A 2 12.24 20.72 -21.94
CA ARG A 2 10.93 20.14 -22.27
C ARG A 2 10.31 19.68 -20.95
N ASP A 3 9.31 20.42 -20.48
CA ASP A 3 8.56 20.02 -19.31
C ASP A 3 7.60 18.89 -19.69
N LEU A 4 7.59 17.84 -18.90
CA LEU A 4 6.68 16.71 -19.07
C LEU A 4 5.32 17.07 -18.48
N ASP A 5 4.27 17.07 -19.31
CA ASP A 5 2.90 17.24 -18.79
C ASP A 5 2.45 15.93 -18.09
N THR A 6 2.61 15.89 -16.78
CA THR A 6 2.29 14.74 -15.94
C THR A 6 0.83 14.31 -15.99
N ARG A 7 -0.09 15.21 -16.36
CA ARG A 7 -1.51 14.91 -16.54
C ARG A 7 -1.78 13.98 -17.71
N LYS A 8 -0.84 13.90 -18.66
CA LYS A 8 -0.91 13.02 -19.83
C LYS A 8 -0.30 11.64 -19.57
N LEU A 9 0.32 11.42 -18.40
CA LEU A 9 0.86 10.14 -18.01
C LEU A 9 -0.26 9.25 -17.48
N VAL A 10 -0.99 8.65 -18.38
CA VAL A 10 -2.10 7.76 -18.08
C VAL A 10 -1.71 6.33 -18.39
N TYR A 11 -1.89 5.43 -17.44
CA TYR A 11 -1.73 3.99 -17.59
C TYR A 11 -3.10 3.36 -17.86
N ASP A 12 -3.17 2.61 -18.93
CA ASP A 12 -4.34 1.87 -19.38
C ASP A 12 -4.06 0.39 -19.11
N TYR A 13 -4.88 -0.25 -18.29
CA TYR A 13 -4.66 -1.62 -17.88
C TYR A 13 -5.95 -2.43 -17.82
N TYR A 14 -5.77 -3.75 -17.86
CA TYR A 14 -6.85 -4.71 -17.74
C TYR A 14 -6.68 -5.49 -16.45
N TRP A 15 -7.80 -5.79 -15.80
CA TRP A 15 -7.82 -6.64 -14.62
C TRP A 15 -9.05 -7.56 -14.67
N ILE A 16 -8.99 -8.68 -13.96
CA ILE A 16 -10.07 -9.66 -13.93
C ILE A 16 -10.88 -9.46 -12.65
N ASP A 17 -12.17 -9.26 -12.79
CA ASP A 17 -13.12 -9.26 -11.68
C ASP A 17 -13.41 -10.69 -11.25
N TYR A 18 -12.50 -11.25 -10.47
CA TYR A 18 -12.62 -12.63 -9.95
C TYR A 18 -13.84 -12.81 -9.04
N LYS A 19 -14.23 -11.77 -8.31
CA LYS A 19 -15.38 -11.82 -7.39
C LYS A 19 -16.68 -12.00 -8.17
N ASP A 20 -16.84 -11.27 -9.26
CA ASP A 20 -18.01 -11.39 -10.11
C ASP A 20 -17.96 -12.67 -10.95
N ALA A 21 -16.78 -13.04 -11.43
CA ALA A 21 -16.57 -14.28 -12.19
C ALA A 21 -16.82 -15.55 -11.33
N ALA A 22 -16.60 -15.50 -10.02
CA ALA A 22 -16.79 -16.63 -9.10
C ALA A 22 -18.24 -16.80 -8.64
N LYS A 23 -19.12 -15.84 -8.89
CA LYS A 23 -20.54 -15.98 -8.52
C LYS A 23 -21.19 -17.15 -9.27
N LYS A 24 -22.07 -17.88 -8.57
CA LYS A 24 -22.82 -19.01 -9.17
C LYS A 24 -23.65 -18.58 -10.37
N ASN A 25 -24.24 -17.39 -10.30
CA ASN A 25 -24.99 -16.76 -11.39
C ASN A 25 -24.44 -15.33 -11.58
N PRO A 26 -23.34 -15.16 -12.31
CA PRO A 26 -22.79 -13.84 -12.54
C PRO A 26 -23.76 -12.98 -13.33
N THR A 27 -23.81 -11.70 -13.01
CA THR A 27 -24.69 -10.73 -13.66
C THR A 27 -23.88 -9.75 -14.50
N ILE A 28 -24.43 -9.34 -15.63
CA ILE A 28 -23.89 -8.30 -16.49
C ILE A 28 -24.93 -7.20 -16.63
N ASN A 29 -24.60 -5.98 -16.21
CA ASN A 29 -25.53 -4.86 -16.19
C ASN A 29 -26.86 -5.14 -15.48
N GLY A 30 -26.81 -5.95 -14.39
CA GLY A 30 -27.99 -6.31 -13.60
C GLY A 30 -28.71 -7.58 -14.05
N ASP A 31 -28.44 -8.12 -15.23
CA ASP A 31 -29.09 -9.34 -15.73
C ASP A 31 -28.18 -10.55 -15.54
N PRO A 32 -28.73 -11.72 -15.14
CA PRO A 32 -27.98 -12.96 -15.04
C PRO A 32 -27.34 -13.35 -16.38
N MET A 33 -26.06 -13.69 -16.37
CA MET A 33 -25.31 -14.08 -17.57
C MET A 33 -25.98 -15.26 -18.30
N ARG A 34 -26.51 -16.23 -17.54
CA ARG A 34 -27.17 -17.41 -18.07
C ARG A 34 -28.45 -17.09 -18.85
N GLU A 35 -29.22 -16.09 -18.45
CA GLU A 35 -30.44 -15.66 -19.13
C GLU A 35 -30.16 -14.98 -20.45
N ARG A 36 -28.98 -14.37 -20.59
CA ARG A 36 -28.53 -13.76 -21.85
C ARG A 36 -27.89 -14.74 -22.83
N GLY A 37 -27.71 -16.01 -22.43
CA GLY A 37 -27.01 -16.99 -23.27
C GLY A 37 -25.52 -16.68 -23.47
N LEU A 38 -24.94 -15.82 -22.62
CA LEU A 38 -23.52 -15.43 -22.70
C LEU A 38 -22.66 -16.56 -22.11
N THR A 39 -21.80 -17.12 -22.93
CA THR A 39 -20.81 -18.15 -22.54
C THR A 39 -19.39 -17.59 -22.43
N ASP A 40 -19.16 -16.40 -22.98
CA ASP A 40 -17.85 -15.77 -22.99
C ASP A 40 -17.56 -15.10 -21.65
N ARG A 41 -16.47 -15.51 -21.03
CA ARG A 41 -16.00 -14.98 -19.75
C ARG A 41 -15.16 -13.69 -19.88
N SER A 42 -14.91 -13.23 -21.09
CA SER A 42 -14.18 -11.97 -21.35
C SER A 42 -14.87 -10.74 -20.73
N VAL A 43 -16.15 -10.83 -20.45
CA VAL A 43 -16.95 -9.78 -19.79
C VAL A 43 -16.46 -9.43 -18.38
N PHE A 44 -15.74 -10.35 -17.73
CA PHE A 44 -15.13 -10.12 -16.42
C PHE A 44 -13.76 -9.44 -16.51
N ILE A 45 -13.22 -9.27 -17.73
CA ILE A 45 -12.04 -8.48 -17.97
C ILE A 45 -12.46 -7.01 -18.00
N LYS A 46 -12.07 -6.27 -16.98
CA LYS A 46 -12.35 -4.83 -16.88
C LYS A 46 -11.16 -4.05 -17.41
N ARG A 47 -11.43 -2.88 -17.97
CA ARG A 47 -10.41 -1.93 -18.41
C ARG A 47 -10.54 -0.68 -17.58
N ASP A 48 -9.42 -0.26 -16.98
CA ASP A 48 -9.33 0.98 -16.21
C ASP A 48 -8.18 1.85 -16.70
N GLN A 49 -8.32 3.14 -16.48
CA GLN A 49 -7.30 4.14 -16.78
C GLN A 49 -6.99 4.95 -15.54
N ILE A 50 -5.71 5.17 -15.26
CA ILE A 50 -5.27 5.94 -14.10
C ILE A 50 -4.11 6.85 -14.47
N ASN A 51 -4.12 8.08 -13.94
CA ASN A 51 -2.92 8.93 -13.96
C ASN A 51 -1.89 8.34 -13.00
N ILE A 52 -0.68 8.09 -13.51
CA ILE A 52 0.37 7.37 -12.76
C ILE A 52 1.28 8.28 -11.94
N TYR A 53 1.26 9.59 -12.21
CA TYR A 53 2.17 10.49 -11.51
C TYR A 53 1.68 10.73 -10.07
N PRO A 54 2.57 10.64 -9.08
CA PRO A 54 2.20 10.91 -7.68
C PRO A 54 1.69 12.33 -7.50
N ASP A 55 0.89 12.56 -6.47
CA ASP A 55 0.53 13.90 -6.05
C ASP A 55 1.75 14.61 -5.44
N THR A 56 2.38 15.47 -6.23
CA THR A 56 3.56 16.22 -5.81
C THR A 56 3.24 17.30 -4.77
N LEU A 57 1.97 17.64 -4.60
CA LEU A 57 1.51 18.62 -3.61
C LEU A 57 1.22 17.98 -2.24
N CYS A 58 1.36 16.66 -2.10
CA CYS A 58 1.07 15.97 -0.84
C CYS A 58 1.84 16.54 0.36
N TRP A 59 3.08 17.01 0.16
CA TRP A 59 3.87 17.66 1.20
C TRP A 59 3.32 19.03 1.60
N ILE A 60 2.81 19.81 0.63
CA ILE A 60 2.21 21.13 0.89
C ILE A 60 0.86 20.96 1.61
N HIS A 61 0.08 19.95 1.25
CA HIS A 61 -1.20 19.66 1.90
C HIS A 61 -1.03 19.33 3.39
N ASP A 62 0.04 18.62 3.72
CA ASP A 62 0.36 18.27 5.11
C ASP A 62 1.09 19.40 5.85
N PHE A 63 1.82 20.26 5.13
CA PHE A 63 2.63 21.36 5.66
C PHE A 63 2.47 22.64 4.84
N THR A 64 1.42 23.41 5.08
CA THR A 64 1.04 24.59 4.29
C THR A 64 2.10 25.68 4.21
N TYR A 65 3.11 25.68 5.07
CA TYR A 65 4.20 26.66 5.07
C TYR A 65 5.51 26.13 4.46
N SER A 66 5.53 24.94 3.89
CA SER A 66 6.73 24.22 3.44
C SER A 66 7.06 24.42 1.96
N PHE A 67 6.62 25.50 1.32
CA PHE A 67 6.78 25.72 -0.14
C PHE A 67 8.22 25.65 -0.63
N ASN A 68 9.20 26.01 0.19
CA ASN A 68 10.62 26.02 -0.16
C ASN A 68 11.42 24.87 0.44
N GLU A 69 10.75 23.95 1.13
CA GLU A 69 11.42 22.77 1.69
C GLU A 69 11.91 21.83 0.57
N PRO A 70 13.11 21.23 0.71
CA PRO A 70 13.63 20.28 -0.30
C PRO A 70 12.67 19.13 -0.58
N LEU A 71 11.98 18.58 0.43
CA LEU A 71 10.99 17.53 0.26
C LEU A 71 9.84 17.95 -0.66
N THR A 72 9.34 19.18 -0.52
CA THR A 72 8.26 19.69 -1.36
C THR A 72 8.68 19.83 -2.82
N ASN A 73 9.89 20.29 -3.08
CA ASN A 73 10.33 20.63 -4.42
C ASN A 73 11.07 19.50 -5.15
N MET A 74 11.70 18.57 -4.42
CA MET A 74 12.69 17.65 -5.00
C MET A 74 12.38 16.17 -4.79
N TYR A 75 11.46 15.82 -3.90
CA TYR A 75 11.24 14.44 -3.44
C TYR A 75 11.04 13.43 -4.58
N PHE A 76 10.30 13.82 -5.62
CA PHE A 76 9.89 12.93 -6.69
C PHE A 76 10.85 12.87 -7.90
N TRP A 77 11.92 13.67 -7.90
CA TRP A 77 12.81 13.70 -9.06
C TRP A 77 14.31 13.81 -8.74
N HIS A 78 14.68 14.17 -7.51
CA HIS A 78 16.08 14.36 -7.16
C HIS A 78 16.70 13.05 -6.68
N PRO A 79 17.89 12.64 -7.19
CA PRO A 79 18.54 11.37 -6.85
C PRO A 79 18.79 11.13 -5.35
N ALA A 80 18.87 12.19 -4.54
CA ALA A 80 19.02 12.07 -3.09
C ALA A 80 17.84 11.31 -2.42
N TYR A 81 16.71 11.20 -3.09
CA TYR A 81 15.51 10.53 -2.58
C TYR A 81 15.22 9.18 -3.27
N ASP A 82 16.12 8.68 -4.12
CA ASP A 82 15.91 7.42 -4.85
C ASP A 82 15.68 6.22 -3.93
N GLU A 83 16.31 6.20 -2.75
CA GLU A 83 16.18 5.14 -1.75
C GLU A 83 15.04 5.39 -0.73
N TYR A 84 14.30 6.49 -0.88
CA TYR A 84 13.20 6.84 0.00
C TYR A 84 11.89 6.18 -0.47
N PRO A 85 10.93 5.94 0.45
CA PRO A 85 9.66 5.34 0.08
C PRO A 85 8.86 6.26 -0.84
N LEU A 86 8.20 5.69 -1.84
CA LEU A 86 7.26 6.45 -2.66
C LEU A 86 6.03 6.80 -1.82
N VAL A 87 5.70 8.09 -1.80
CA VAL A 87 4.51 8.67 -1.14
C VAL A 87 3.66 9.47 -2.14
N GLY A 88 2.57 10.05 -1.71
CA GLY A 88 1.72 10.84 -2.61
C GLY A 88 0.99 9.97 -3.64
N VAL A 89 0.75 8.71 -3.33
CA VAL A 89 0.04 7.75 -4.20
C VAL A 89 -1.24 7.26 -3.56
N SER A 90 -2.31 7.22 -4.35
CA SER A 90 -3.58 6.64 -3.93
C SER A 90 -3.53 5.11 -3.96
N TRP A 91 -4.47 4.48 -3.29
CA TRP A 91 -4.64 3.02 -3.32
C TRP A 91 -4.81 2.48 -4.75
N LYS A 92 -5.60 3.18 -5.58
CA LYS A 92 -5.81 2.82 -6.98
C LYS A 92 -4.49 2.87 -7.77
N GLN A 93 -3.65 3.89 -7.55
CA GLN A 93 -2.33 4.00 -8.17
C GLN A 93 -1.38 2.88 -7.72
N ALA A 94 -1.34 2.57 -6.42
CA ALA A 94 -0.52 1.48 -5.89
C ALA A 94 -0.92 0.11 -6.47
N ARG A 95 -2.23 -0.14 -6.63
CA ARG A 95 -2.75 -1.34 -7.30
C ARG A 95 -2.37 -1.39 -8.78
N ALA A 96 -2.53 -0.29 -9.50
CA ALA A 96 -2.15 -0.20 -10.92
C ALA A 96 -0.64 -0.43 -11.12
N PHE A 97 0.20 0.09 -10.21
CA PHE A 97 1.63 -0.18 -10.20
C PHE A 97 1.94 -1.67 -10.05
N SER A 98 1.23 -2.38 -9.17
CA SER A 98 1.43 -3.82 -8.98
C SER A 98 1.18 -4.59 -10.29
N LEU A 99 0.12 -4.27 -11.02
CA LEU A 99 -0.18 -4.87 -12.32
C LEU A 99 0.88 -4.53 -13.38
N TRP A 100 1.33 -3.27 -13.42
CA TRP A 100 2.44 -2.86 -14.30
C TRP A 100 3.72 -3.61 -13.97
N ARG A 101 4.04 -3.78 -12.69
CA ARG A 101 5.21 -4.53 -12.23
C ARG A 101 5.16 -5.99 -12.70
N THR A 102 4.01 -6.63 -12.61
CA THR A 102 3.79 -7.99 -13.13
C THR A 102 4.07 -8.06 -14.63
N PHE A 103 3.47 -7.15 -15.39
CA PHE A 103 3.67 -7.09 -16.84
C PHE A 103 5.14 -6.90 -17.20
N LEU A 104 5.83 -5.96 -16.54
CA LEU A 104 7.24 -5.68 -16.80
C LEU A 104 8.13 -6.90 -16.48
N HIS A 105 7.89 -7.53 -15.33
CA HIS A 105 8.66 -8.71 -14.92
C HIS A 105 8.46 -9.88 -15.86
N ASN A 106 7.22 -10.21 -16.21
CA ASN A 106 6.91 -11.29 -17.12
C ASN A 106 7.43 -11.01 -18.54
N LYS A 107 7.42 -9.76 -18.99
CA LYS A 107 8.03 -9.37 -20.24
C LYS A 107 9.56 -9.63 -20.24
N PHE A 108 10.23 -9.32 -19.14
CA PHE A 108 11.65 -9.61 -18.96
C PHE A 108 11.90 -11.14 -18.97
N LEU A 109 11.14 -11.92 -18.18
CA LEU A 109 11.28 -13.38 -18.11
C LEU A 109 11.09 -14.03 -19.49
N ALA A 110 10.14 -13.55 -20.27
CA ALA A 110 9.95 -14.00 -21.65
C ALA A 110 11.21 -13.79 -22.53
N THR A 111 11.98 -12.70 -22.29
CA THR A 111 13.22 -12.45 -23.07
C THR A 111 14.37 -13.40 -22.70
N VAL A 112 14.37 -13.92 -21.47
CA VAL A 112 15.40 -14.86 -20.99
C VAL A 112 14.95 -16.33 -21.03
N GLY A 113 13.71 -16.60 -21.49
CA GLY A 113 13.16 -17.95 -21.63
C GLY A 113 12.73 -18.62 -20.32
N GLU A 114 12.49 -17.80 -19.27
CA GLU A 114 12.02 -18.26 -17.97
C GLU A 114 10.49 -18.29 -17.88
N SER A 115 9.97 -19.07 -16.94
CA SER A 115 8.53 -19.17 -16.67
C SER A 115 7.98 -17.88 -16.07
N PHE A 116 6.73 -17.56 -16.39
CA PHE A 116 6.05 -16.40 -15.82
C PHE A 116 5.83 -16.54 -14.32
N VAL A 117 5.96 -15.42 -13.61
CA VAL A 117 5.66 -15.33 -12.19
C VAL A 117 4.19 -14.99 -11.97
N GLN A 118 3.72 -15.26 -10.74
CA GLN A 118 2.41 -14.82 -10.30
C GLN A 118 2.31 -13.29 -10.22
N ASP A 119 1.08 -12.80 -10.20
CA ASP A 119 0.83 -11.36 -10.18
C ASP A 119 1.34 -10.72 -8.88
N TYR A 120 2.07 -9.62 -9.04
CA TYR A 120 2.32 -8.69 -7.95
C TYR A 120 1.00 -8.03 -7.55
N ARG A 121 0.81 -7.86 -6.27
CA ARG A 121 -0.37 -7.22 -5.69
C ARG A 121 -0.03 -6.53 -4.38
N LEU A 122 -0.93 -5.72 -3.88
CA LEU A 122 -0.86 -5.26 -2.51
C LEU A 122 -1.05 -6.46 -1.57
N PRO A 123 -0.36 -6.50 -0.41
CA PRO A 123 -0.62 -7.50 0.60
C PRO A 123 -2.04 -7.37 1.12
N ASN A 124 -2.65 -8.48 1.48
CA ASN A 124 -3.81 -8.40 2.35
C ASN A 124 -3.37 -8.08 3.78
N GLU A 125 -4.33 -7.74 4.62
CA GLU A 125 -4.03 -7.30 5.98
C GLU A 125 -3.39 -8.40 6.83
N SER A 126 -3.86 -9.64 6.68
CA SER A 126 -3.31 -10.80 7.38
C SER A 126 -1.88 -11.11 6.93
N GLU A 127 -1.60 -11.04 5.63
CA GLU A 127 -0.23 -11.21 5.09
C GLU A 127 0.71 -10.12 5.59
N TRP A 128 0.24 -8.88 5.59
CA TRP A 128 1.02 -7.75 6.05
C TRP A 128 1.39 -7.91 7.54
N GLU A 129 0.42 -8.30 8.38
CA GLU A 129 0.63 -8.50 9.80
C GLU A 129 1.58 -9.68 10.07
N TYR A 130 1.40 -10.81 9.37
CA TYR A 130 2.31 -11.94 9.45
C TYR A 130 3.75 -11.54 9.08
N ALA A 131 3.90 -10.82 7.97
CA ALA A 131 5.19 -10.32 7.52
C ALA A 131 5.83 -9.35 8.53
N SER A 132 5.02 -8.46 9.14
CA SER A 132 5.47 -7.52 10.15
C SER A 132 5.94 -8.20 11.43
N ARG A 133 5.26 -9.27 11.86
CA ARG A 133 5.63 -10.02 13.07
C ARG A 133 6.96 -10.73 12.94
N GLY A 134 7.40 -11.08 11.73
CA GLY A 134 8.70 -11.72 11.52
C GLY A 134 8.88 -13.06 12.27
N GLY A 135 7.77 -13.79 12.56
CA GLY A 135 7.79 -15.03 13.34
C GLY A 135 7.63 -14.85 14.85
N LEU A 136 7.48 -13.61 15.34
CA LEU A 136 7.29 -13.33 16.77
C LEU A 136 5.79 -13.32 17.11
N ASP A 137 5.32 -14.33 17.81
CA ASP A 137 3.92 -14.42 18.21
C ASP A 137 3.55 -13.30 19.20
N LEU A 138 2.38 -12.68 18.93
CA LEU A 138 1.76 -11.66 19.79
C LEU A 138 2.67 -10.45 20.12
N SER A 139 3.78 -10.28 19.42
CA SER A 139 4.66 -9.13 19.62
C SER A 139 3.96 -7.82 19.22
N PRO A 140 4.02 -6.77 20.07
CA PRO A 140 3.43 -5.47 19.71
C PRO A 140 4.17 -4.78 18.56
N TYR A 141 5.47 -5.03 18.39
CA TYR A 141 6.30 -4.42 17.34
C TYR A 141 7.12 -5.48 16.60
N PRO A 142 7.59 -5.18 15.38
CA PRO A 142 8.38 -6.12 14.55
C PRO A 142 9.69 -6.60 15.20
N TRP A 143 10.24 -5.85 16.13
CA TRP A 143 11.50 -6.18 16.86
C TRP A 143 11.28 -6.94 18.16
N GLY A 144 10.04 -7.32 18.50
CA GLY A 144 9.70 -8.10 19.70
C GLY A 144 9.34 -7.22 20.87
N GLY A 145 9.68 -6.79 21.76
CA GLY A 145 9.39 -6.09 23.01
C GLY A 145 8.44 -4.88 22.89
N PRO A 146 8.02 -4.32 24.01
CA PRO A 146 7.07 -3.22 24.06
C PRO A 146 7.72 -1.83 23.90
N TYR A 147 9.06 -1.76 23.83
CA TYR A 147 9.79 -0.50 23.81
C TYR A 147 10.08 -0.03 22.39
N THR A 148 10.01 1.28 22.17
CA THR A 148 10.35 1.92 20.90
C THR A 148 11.80 2.35 20.79
N ARG A 149 12.59 2.11 21.86
CA ARG A 149 14.03 2.36 21.92
C ARG A 149 14.78 1.10 22.31
N ASN A 150 15.98 0.96 21.77
CA ASN A 150 16.91 -0.10 22.18
C ASN A 150 17.62 0.22 23.51
N THR A 151 18.45 -0.69 23.97
CA THR A 151 19.22 -0.55 25.22
C THR A 151 20.24 0.60 25.20
N ARG A 152 20.59 1.11 24.03
CA ARG A 152 21.47 2.28 23.84
C ARG A 152 20.69 3.59 23.81
N GLY A 153 19.36 3.54 23.88
CA GLY A 153 18.46 4.69 23.82
C GLY A 153 18.08 5.14 22.41
N CYS A 154 18.57 4.49 21.33
CA CYS A 154 18.20 4.82 19.94
C CYS A 154 16.81 4.34 19.61
N PHE A 155 16.07 5.10 18.80
CA PHE A 155 14.78 4.69 18.28
C PHE A 155 14.90 3.48 17.34
N LEU A 156 13.92 2.60 17.37
CA LEU A 156 13.86 1.39 16.54
C LEU A 156 13.07 1.58 15.26
N ALA A 157 12.41 2.72 15.10
CA ALA A 157 11.65 3.08 13.93
C ALA A 157 11.52 4.60 13.80
N ASN A 158 11.13 5.06 12.62
CA ASN A 158 10.86 6.47 12.35
C ASN A 158 9.38 6.80 12.62
N PHE A 159 9.11 7.52 13.68
CA PHE A 159 7.76 7.89 14.11
C PHE A 159 7.79 9.20 14.90
N LYS A 160 6.63 9.72 15.28
CA LYS A 160 6.50 10.93 16.10
C LYS A 160 6.56 10.58 17.59
N PRO A 161 7.69 10.75 18.27
CA PRO A 161 7.76 10.57 19.71
C PRO A 161 6.97 11.68 20.42
N LEU A 162 6.18 11.32 21.44
CA LEU A 162 5.40 12.30 22.21
C LEU A 162 6.27 13.22 23.06
N ARG A 163 7.45 12.75 23.43
CA ARG A 163 8.44 13.48 24.26
C ARG A 163 9.85 13.21 23.73
N GLY A 164 10.73 14.19 23.86
CA GLY A 164 12.12 14.10 23.49
C GLY A 164 12.44 14.80 22.17
N ASN A 165 13.65 14.58 21.71
CA ASN A 165 14.15 15.15 20.47
C ASN A 165 13.66 14.27 19.30
N TYR A 166 12.96 14.87 18.35
CA TYR A 166 12.50 14.20 17.13
C TYR A 166 13.63 13.84 16.18
N TYR A 167 14.81 14.45 16.35
CA TYR A 167 15.98 14.24 15.51
C TYR A 167 16.94 13.17 16.04
N ASP A 168 16.67 12.59 17.21
CA ASP A 168 17.64 11.73 17.89
C ASP A 168 18.21 10.62 17.00
N ASP A 169 17.41 10.09 16.06
CA ASP A 169 17.82 8.98 15.18
C ASP A 169 17.61 9.32 13.69
N GLY A 170 17.56 10.59 13.35
CA GLY A 170 17.71 11.09 11.99
C GLY A 170 16.44 11.29 11.16
N GLY A 171 15.25 10.91 11.67
CA GLY A 171 14.02 10.98 10.89
C GLY A 171 13.00 11.97 11.44
N ILE A 172 12.79 13.11 10.76
CA ILE A 172 11.61 13.99 11.01
C ILE A 172 10.46 13.64 10.08
N HIS A 173 10.80 13.40 8.84
CA HIS A 173 9.93 12.97 7.76
C HIS A 173 10.34 11.57 7.31
N THR A 174 10.10 11.21 6.06
CA THR A 174 10.56 9.93 5.53
C THR A 174 12.08 9.78 5.61
N VAL A 175 12.52 8.55 5.76
CA VAL A 175 13.93 8.13 5.71
C VAL A 175 14.09 7.05 4.63
N PRO A 176 15.34 6.75 4.19
CA PRO A 176 15.56 5.65 3.23
C PRO A 176 14.90 4.34 3.68
N ALA A 177 14.39 3.58 2.73
CA ALA A 177 13.59 2.37 3.00
C ALA A 177 14.33 1.28 3.78
N VAL A 178 15.67 1.29 3.76
CA VAL A 178 16.54 0.36 4.48
C VAL A 178 17.16 0.95 5.74
N SER A 179 16.62 2.06 6.24
CA SER A 179 16.98 2.60 7.54
C SER A 179 16.44 1.68 8.65
N TYR A 180 17.11 1.65 9.79
CA TYR A 180 16.78 0.76 10.90
C TYR A 180 17.05 -0.73 10.62
N GLU A 181 16.96 -1.53 11.68
CA GLU A 181 17.18 -2.98 11.58
C GLU A 181 15.94 -3.67 10.98
N PRO A 182 16.14 -4.67 10.11
CA PRO A 182 15.03 -5.47 9.58
C PRO A 182 14.48 -6.40 10.67
N ASN A 183 13.26 -6.88 10.46
CA ASN A 183 12.72 -7.98 11.28
C ASN A 183 13.36 -9.33 10.89
N ASP A 184 13.01 -10.41 11.61
CA ASP A 184 13.61 -11.75 11.41
C ASP A 184 13.32 -12.36 10.02
N PHE A 185 12.35 -11.80 9.27
CA PHE A 185 12.13 -12.14 7.85
C PHE A 185 12.96 -11.27 6.89
N GLY A 186 13.81 -10.39 7.39
CA GLY A 186 14.64 -9.49 6.58
C GLY A 186 13.88 -8.30 6.00
N LEU A 187 12.69 -7.97 6.54
CA LEU A 187 11.86 -6.88 6.06
C LEU A 187 12.12 -5.60 6.84
N TYR A 188 12.43 -4.53 6.11
CA TYR A 188 12.71 -3.21 6.67
C TYR A 188 11.43 -2.38 6.83
N CYS A 189 11.46 -1.45 7.80
CA CYS A 189 10.45 -0.42 8.03
C CYS A 189 9.01 -0.97 8.11
N MET A 190 8.82 -2.16 8.70
CA MET A 190 7.49 -2.70 8.96
C MET A 190 6.74 -1.94 10.06
N ALA A 191 7.41 -1.04 10.76
CA ALA A 191 6.82 -0.10 11.70
C ALA A 191 7.44 1.28 11.48
N GLY A 192 6.59 2.30 11.34
CA GLY A 192 7.02 3.67 11.09
C GLY A 192 7.48 3.92 9.65
N ASN A 193 8.12 5.03 9.43
CA ASN A 193 8.49 5.60 8.14
C ASN A 193 7.27 6.03 7.33
N VAL A 194 6.63 5.13 6.57
CA VAL A 194 5.35 5.38 5.91
C VAL A 194 4.35 4.29 6.26
N ALA A 195 3.09 4.65 6.47
CA ALA A 195 2.02 3.68 6.55
C ALA A 195 1.80 3.05 5.17
N GLU A 196 1.37 1.81 5.12
CA GLU A 196 1.34 1.05 3.89
C GLU A 196 -0.08 0.62 3.52
N TRP A 197 -0.45 0.86 2.25
CA TRP A 197 -1.69 0.37 1.69
C TRP A 197 -1.76 -1.16 1.70
N THR A 198 -2.90 -1.68 2.15
CA THR A 198 -3.26 -3.10 1.96
C THR A 198 -4.40 -3.24 0.96
N SER A 199 -4.68 -4.46 0.50
CA SER A 199 -5.79 -4.72 -0.41
C SER A 199 -7.17 -4.64 0.25
N ASN A 200 -7.22 -4.71 1.58
CA ASN A 200 -8.46 -4.78 2.34
C ASN A 200 -9.24 -3.47 2.37
N ALA A 201 -10.56 -3.58 2.32
CA ALA A 201 -11.43 -2.49 2.75
C ALA A 201 -11.43 -2.39 4.28
N TYR A 202 -11.57 -1.17 4.78
CA TYR A 202 -11.61 -0.94 6.22
C TYR A 202 -13.06 -0.85 6.72
N ASP A 203 -13.36 -1.68 7.71
CA ASP A 203 -14.56 -1.57 8.53
C ASP A 203 -14.17 -1.82 9.99
N GLU A 204 -14.73 -1.05 10.89
CA GLU A 204 -14.42 -1.13 12.33
C GLU A 204 -14.88 -2.46 12.92
N SER A 205 -15.99 -3.00 12.40
CA SER A 205 -16.60 -4.25 12.85
C SER A 205 -16.10 -5.49 12.10
N THR A 206 -15.02 -5.39 11.33
CA THR A 206 -14.53 -6.51 10.51
C THR A 206 -14.35 -7.79 11.32
N LEU A 207 -13.84 -7.69 12.56
CA LEU A 207 -13.63 -8.84 13.42
C LEU A 207 -14.93 -9.52 13.87
N ASP A 208 -16.06 -8.80 13.87
CA ASP A 208 -17.36 -9.34 14.30
C ASP A 208 -18.04 -10.16 13.21
N PHE A 209 -17.76 -9.87 11.94
CA PHE A 209 -18.40 -10.55 10.81
C PHE A 209 -17.43 -11.36 9.93
N ALA A 210 -16.12 -11.20 10.10
CA ALA A 210 -15.14 -11.97 9.36
C ALA A 210 -15.12 -13.44 9.82
N HIS A 211 -14.91 -14.34 8.86
CA HIS A 211 -14.84 -15.78 9.15
C HIS A 211 -13.40 -16.18 9.48
N ASP A 212 -13.21 -17.13 10.41
CA ASP A 212 -11.89 -17.62 10.83
C ASP A 212 -11.01 -18.12 9.68
N LEU A 213 -11.63 -18.64 8.62
CA LEU A 213 -10.91 -19.08 7.42
C LEU A 213 -10.59 -17.96 6.42
N ASN A 214 -11.23 -16.81 6.55
CA ASN A 214 -10.99 -15.65 5.72
C ASN A 214 -11.31 -14.36 6.50
N MET A 215 -10.28 -13.82 7.13
CA MET A 215 -10.36 -12.58 7.91
C MET A 215 -10.30 -11.34 7.01
N ASP A 216 -9.97 -11.49 5.73
CA ASP A 216 -9.70 -10.38 4.84
C ASP A 216 -10.98 -9.86 4.18
N TYR A 217 -11.46 -8.73 4.67
CA TYR A 217 -12.60 -8.03 4.08
C TYR A 217 -12.16 -7.25 2.86
N VAL A 218 -12.65 -7.64 1.69
CA VAL A 218 -12.36 -6.97 0.41
C VAL A 218 -13.63 -6.37 -0.18
N TYR A 219 -13.60 -5.08 -0.46
CA TYR A 219 -14.67 -4.37 -1.13
C TYR A 219 -14.09 -3.44 -2.21
N GLU A 220 -14.52 -3.60 -3.44
CA GLU A 220 -14.14 -2.76 -4.59
C GLU A 220 -15.14 -1.61 -4.70
N ALA A 221 -14.86 -0.50 -4.00
CA ALA A 221 -15.75 0.65 -3.98
C ALA A 221 -15.75 1.38 -5.32
N LYS A 222 -16.93 1.71 -5.80
CA LYS A 222 -17.15 2.51 -7.00
C LYS A 222 -17.14 4.00 -6.68
N ASP A 223 -17.07 4.83 -7.70
CA ASP A 223 -17.00 6.29 -7.53
C ASP A 223 -18.31 6.89 -6.97
N ASP A 224 -19.43 6.22 -7.17
CA ASP A 224 -20.76 6.59 -6.64
C ASP A 224 -21.05 6.03 -5.25
N ASP A 225 -20.21 5.14 -4.72
CA ASP A 225 -20.38 4.58 -3.39
C ASP A 225 -20.17 5.63 -2.28
N PRO A 226 -20.85 5.47 -1.14
CA PRO A 226 -20.63 6.31 0.03
C PRO A 226 -19.16 6.34 0.47
N PRO A 227 -18.67 7.45 1.03
CA PRO A 227 -17.27 7.58 1.47
C PRO A 227 -16.82 6.47 2.44
N VAL A 228 -17.70 5.97 3.29
CA VAL A 228 -17.39 4.89 4.25
C VAL A 228 -16.91 3.63 3.54
N LEU A 229 -17.50 3.28 2.40
CA LEU A 229 -17.12 2.09 1.62
C LEU A 229 -15.83 2.29 0.83
N LYS A 230 -15.34 3.53 0.67
CA LYS A 230 -14.08 3.85 -0.02
C LYS A 230 -12.86 3.79 0.90
N ARG A 231 -13.04 3.45 2.16
CA ARG A 231 -11.95 3.30 3.12
C ARG A 231 -11.14 2.05 2.81
N LYS A 232 -9.82 2.18 2.76
CA LYS A 232 -8.86 1.08 2.62
C LYS A 232 -7.97 1.01 3.84
N THR A 233 -7.65 -0.18 4.27
CA THR A 233 -6.79 -0.37 5.44
C THR A 233 -5.35 0.03 5.12
N ILE A 234 -4.74 0.79 6.03
CA ILE A 234 -3.32 1.08 6.06
C ILE A 234 -2.72 0.55 7.35
N ARG A 235 -1.47 0.11 7.29
CA ARG A 235 -0.79 -0.56 8.39
C ARG A 235 0.60 0.02 8.63
N GLY A 236 1.17 -0.24 9.82
CA GLY A 236 2.55 0.07 10.18
C GLY A 236 2.78 1.43 10.84
N GLY A 237 1.85 2.36 10.68
CA GLY A 237 2.05 3.76 11.11
C GLY A 237 3.13 4.47 10.30
N SER A 238 3.34 5.74 10.55
CA SER A 238 4.22 6.58 9.75
C SER A 238 5.08 7.51 10.62
N TRP A 239 6.01 8.24 9.98
CA TRP A 239 6.81 9.30 10.60
C TRP A 239 5.95 10.37 11.32
N LYS A 240 4.70 10.53 10.91
CA LYS A 240 3.71 11.47 11.48
C LYS A 240 2.99 10.91 12.70
N ASP A 241 2.92 9.59 12.83
CA ASP A 241 2.11 8.90 13.82
C ASP A 241 2.86 8.64 15.11
N VAL A 242 2.11 8.55 16.22
CA VAL A 242 2.66 8.17 17.52
C VAL A 242 2.85 6.65 17.62
N GLY A 243 3.65 6.20 18.59
CA GLY A 243 4.03 4.79 18.76
C GLY A 243 2.87 3.78 18.77
N TYR A 244 1.67 4.18 19.16
CA TYR A 244 0.48 3.33 19.13
C TYR A 244 0.18 2.82 17.71
N TYR A 245 0.27 3.68 16.70
CA TYR A 245 -0.04 3.31 15.30
C TYR A 245 1.02 2.42 14.65
N MET A 246 2.20 2.31 15.24
CA MET A 246 3.25 1.41 14.77
C MET A 246 3.08 -0.03 15.28
N GLN A 247 2.16 -0.28 16.21
CA GLN A 247 1.91 -1.64 16.68
C GLN A 247 1.41 -2.52 15.52
N THR A 248 1.94 -3.74 15.46
CA THR A 248 1.67 -4.70 14.38
C THR A 248 0.19 -4.98 14.20
N SER A 249 -0.60 -4.97 15.28
CA SER A 249 -2.04 -5.23 15.28
C SER A 249 -2.89 -3.99 15.02
N THR A 250 -2.29 -2.77 15.07
CA THR A 250 -3.09 -1.54 14.92
C THR A 250 -3.55 -1.35 13.48
N ARG A 251 -4.83 -1.11 13.33
CA ARG A 251 -5.50 -0.89 12.05
C ARG A 251 -5.92 0.56 11.94
N THR A 252 -5.66 1.17 10.81
CA THR A 252 -6.15 2.49 10.44
C THR A 252 -6.61 2.51 8.99
N TYR A 253 -7.14 3.62 8.53
CA TYR A 253 -7.61 3.72 7.15
C TYR A 253 -7.30 5.07 6.53
N GLU A 254 -7.33 5.08 5.21
CA GLU A 254 -7.47 6.29 4.40
C GLU A 254 -8.38 5.96 3.19
N TYR A 255 -8.87 7.00 2.53
CA TYR A 255 -9.76 6.83 1.37
C TYR A 255 -8.96 6.43 0.13
N GLN A 256 -9.50 5.49 -0.66
CA GLN A 256 -8.83 4.87 -1.81
C GLN A 256 -8.35 5.86 -2.88
N ASP A 257 -8.95 7.05 -2.95
CA ASP A 257 -8.64 8.09 -3.93
C ASP A 257 -7.75 9.20 -3.36
N THR A 258 -7.32 9.07 -2.11
CA THR A 258 -6.52 10.08 -1.42
C THR A 258 -5.04 9.72 -1.46
N ALA A 259 -4.19 10.72 -1.73
CA ALA A 259 -2.74 10.62 -1.68
C ALA A 259 -2.20 11.45 -0.51
N LYS A 260 -1.26 10.89 0.27
CA LYS A 260 -0.68 11.51 1.45
C LYS A 260 0.84 11.40 1.46
N SER A 261 1.50 12.35 2.13
CA SER A 261 2.96 12.37 2.31
C SER A 261 3.49 11.30 3.27
N TYR A 262 2.62 10.61 3.95
CA TYR A 262 2.95 9.61 4.97
C TYR A 262 2.40 8.21 4.65
N ILE A 263 1.86 8.00 3.44
CA ILE A 263 1.35 6.71 2.98
C ILE A 263 2.08 6.28 1.73
N GLY A 264 2.62 5.06 1.79
CA GLY A 264 3.24 4.35 0.68
C GLY A 264 2.63 2.96 0.50
N PHE A 265 3.39 2.04 -0.09
CA PHE A 265 2.94 0.65 -0.24
C PHE A 265 4.13 -0.27 -0.49
N ARG A 266 3.90 -1.57 -0.26
CA ARG A 266 4.79 -2.65 -0.72
C ARG A 266 4.01 -3.66 -1.54
N ASN A 267 4.71 -4.33 -2.44
CA ASN A 267 4.13 -5.41 -3.22
C ASN A 267 4.47 -6.76 -2.61
N VAL A 268 3.54 -7.68 -2.77
CA VAL A 268 3.73 -9.10 -2.51
C VAL A 268 3.43 -9.90 -3.78
N MET A 269 3.95 -11.10 -3.83
CA MET A 269 3.69 -12.07 -4.90
C MET A 269 3.42 -13.42 -4.25
N SER A 270 2.40 -14.13 -4.71
CA SER A 270 2.11 -15.46 -4.21
C SER A 270 3.18 -16.44 -4.69
N TYR A 271 3.66 -17.29 -3.78
CA TYR A 271 4.57 -18.38 -4.11
C TYR A 271 3.77 -19.64 -4.40
N LEU A 272 4.07 -20.31 -5.48
CA LEU A 272 3.35 -21.53 -5.89
C LEU A 272 4.13 -22.83 -5.64
N GLY A 273 5.24 -22.75 -4.91
CA GLY A 273 6.04 -23.93 -4.60
C GLY A 273 7.08 -24.28 -5.66
#